data_176fd5953df351b407a7e712ba9044b0
#
_entry.id   176fd5953df351b407a7e712ba9044b0
#
_cell.length_a   1.000
_cell.length_b   1.000
_cell.length_c   1.000
_cell.angle_alpha   90.00
_cell.angle_beta   90.00
_cell.angle_gamma   90.00
#
_symmetry.space_group_name_H-M   'P 1'
#
loop_
_entity.id
_entity.type
_entity.pdbx_description
1 polymer ?
#
loop_
_entity_poly.entity_id
_entity_poly.type
_entity_poly.pdbx_seq_one_letter_code
_entity_poly.pdbx_strand_id
1 'polypeptide(L)'
;MSKVTVVTGASRGIGAATARACAEAGHKVAVNYVVSEDAASAVVAKIKEAGGESMAVRANTAVEAEVIAMFETVEAELGPVTALVNNAGIHGPRVRLDELADTDIEKVLDINVRGCFLCAKEAVKRMSTKHGGQGGAIVNVSSGSAKLGDPGAGVIYAASKGAVNSLTIGLSQEVASEGIRVNAVAPGLTETDMPPADKLAAGAKVIPMGRIGQPEEIAATILWLLSDESGYVAGANIRVAGGRI
;
A
#
# COMPACT_ATOMS: atom_id res chain seq x y z
N MET A 1 -2.55 -5.02 -23.10
CA MET A 1 -2.24 -3.60 -22.79
C MET A 1 -1.32 -3.56 -21.58
N SER A 2 -0.40 -2.59 -21.50
CA SER A 2 0.45 -2.41 -20.30
C SER A 2 -0.43 -1.99 -19.12
N LYS A 3 -0.23 -2.60 -17.94
CA LYS A 3 -0.97 -2.24 -16.72
C LYS A 3 -0.48 -0.88 -16.21
N VAL A 4 -1.39 0.00 -15.77
CA VAL A 4 -1.07 1.26 -15.09
C VAL A 4 -1.32 1.09 -13.60
N THR A 5 -0.27 1.27 -12.78
CA THR A 5 -0.31 1.03 -11.34
C THR A 5 -0.06 2.32 -10.56
N VAL A 6 -0.97 2.68 -9.70
CA VAL A 6 -0.78 3.73 -8.69
C VAL A 6 -0.25 3.08 -7.40
N VAL A 7 0.90 3.54 -6.90
CA VAL A 7 1.46 3.11 -5.61
C VAL A 7 1.48 4.30 -4.67
N THR A 8 0.66 4.28 -3.61
CA THR A 8 0.61 5.38 -2.65
C THR A 8 1.74 5.29 -1.63
N GLY A 9 2.30 6.45 -1.23
CA GLY A 9 3.44 6.50 -0.31
C GLY A 9 4.68 5.79 -0.85
N ALA A 10 4.98 5.93 -2.14
CA ALA A 10 5.97 5.14 -2.86
C ALA A 10 7.37 5.78 -2.93
N SER A 11 7.64 6.85 -2.18
CA SER A 11 8.96 7.50 -2.16
C SER A 11 10.05 6.68 -1.45
N ARG A 12 9.68 5.69 -0.62
CA ARG A 12 10.62 4.86 0.16
C ARG A 12 10.01 3.53 0.59
N GLY A 13 10.83 2.67 1.21
CA GLY A 13 10.43 1.41 1.85
C GLY A 13 9.68 0.46 0.90
N ILE A 14 8.63 -0.17 1.43
CA ILE A 14 7.81 -1.15 0.68
C ILE A 14 7.20 -0.52 -0.57
N GLY A 15 6.71 0.72 -0.50
CA GLY A 15 6.12 1.41 -1.65
C GLY A 15 7.11 1.60 -2.80
N ALA A 16 8.34 2.04 -2.51
CA ALA A 16 9.39 2.21 -3.50
C ALA A 16 9.84 0.87 -4.12
N ALA A 17 9.98 -0.18 -3.28
CA ALA A 17 10.29 -1.52 -3.76
C ALA A 17 9.17 -2.06 -4.67
N THR A 18 7.90 -1.85 -4.28
CA THR A 18 6.74 -2.23 -5.08
C THR A 18 6.69 -1.48 -6.41
N ALA A 19 6.95 -0.16 -6.39
CA ALA A 19 6.98 0.64 -7.63
C ALA A 19 8.02 0.11 -8.62
N ARG A 20 9.24 -0.21 -8.15
CA ARG A 20 10.29 -0.81 -8.99
C ARG A 20 9.88 -2.18 -9.52
N ALA A 21 9.40 -3.07 -8.65
CA ALA A 21 8.98 -4.41 -9.05
C ALA A 21 7.84 -4.38 -10.09
N CYS A 22 6.87 -3.49 -9.94
CA CYS A 22 5.81 -3.30 -10.93
C CYS A 22 6.37 -2.82 -12.28
N ALA A 23 7.30 -1.86 -12.26
CA ALA A 23 7.92 -1.36 -13.50
C ALA A 23 8.77 -2.41 -14.21
N GLU A 24 9.55 -3.22 -13.48
CA GLU A 24 10.31 -4.37 -14.01
C GLU A 24 9.39 -5.43 -14.63
N ALA A 25 8.16 -5.57 -14.13
CA ALA A 25 7.12 -6.42 -14.70
C ALA A 25 6.37 -5.78 -15.90
N GLY A 26 6.80 -4.61 -16.38
CA GLY A 26 6.23 -3.92 -17.53
C GLY A 26 5.01 -3.05 -17.25
N HIS A 27 4.72 -2.75 -15.98
CA HIS A 27 3.68 -1.77 -15.64
C HIS A 27 4.22 -0.34 -15.83
N LYS A 28 3.35 0.58 -16.21
CA LYS A 28 3.57 2.00 -16.06
C LYS A 28 3.22 2.39 -14.63
N VAL A 29 4.07 3.12 -13.92
CA VAL A 29 3.93 3.31 -12.47
C VAL A 29 3.84 4.76 -12.06
N ALA A 30 2.79 5.11 -11.33
CA ALA A 30 2.68 6.37 -10.62
C ALA A 30 3.21 6.22 -9.18
N VAL A 31 4.29 6.92 -8.89
CA VAL A 31 4.97 6.99 -7.59
C VAL A 31 4.37 8.15 -6.79
N ASN A 32 3.36 7.87 -5.95
CA ASN A 32 2.76 8.91 -5.14
C ASN A 32 3.60 9.24 -3.90
N TYR A 33 3.67 10.53 -3.59
CA TYR A 33 4.32 11.08 -2.41
C TYR A 33 3.56 12.30 -1.86
N VAL A 34 3.88 12.74 -0.63
CA VAL A 34 3.32 13.96 -0.02
C VAL A 34 4.40 15.01 0.21
N VAL A 35 5.52 14.64 0.86
CA VAL A 35 6.56 15.58 1.31
C VAL A 35 7.88 15.36 0.60
N SER A 36 8.28 14.10 0.38
CA SER A 36 9.63 13.75 -0.07
C SER A 36 9.71 13.66 -1.60
N GLU A 37 9.70 14.82 -2.28
CA GLU A 37 9.77 14.92 -3.75
C GLU A 37 11.07 14.34 -4.30
N ASP A 38 12.22 14.69 -3.72
CA ASP A 38 13.52 14.18 -4.17
C ASP A 38 13.60 12.65 -4.09
N ALA A 39 13.04 12.07 -3.01
CA ALA A 39 13.02 10.62 -2.86
C ALA A 39 12.10 9.95 -3.87
N ALA A 40 10.94 10.52 -4.16
CA ALA A 40 10.03 10.02 -5.19
C ALA A 40 10.66 10.14 -6.59
N SER A 41 11.30 11.26 -6.89
CA SER A 41 12.03 11.51 -8.13
C SER A 41 13.19 10.53 -8.31
N ALA A 42 13.91 10.19 -7.23
CA ALA A 42 14.97 9.17 -7.27
C ALA A 42 14.41 7.76 -7.59
N VAL A 43 13.23 7.41 -7.09
CA VAL A 43 12.56 6.15 -7.46
C VAL A 43 12.19 6.16 -8.95
N VAL A 44 11.61 7.24 -9.44
CA VAL A 44 11.26 7.42 -10.85
C VAL A 44 12.50 7.33 -11.75
N ALA A 45 13.59 8.00 -11.37
CA ALA A 45 14.85 7.95 -12.13
C ALA A 45 15.37 6.51 -12.26
N LYS A 46 15.41 5.75 -11.17
CA LYS A 46 15.84 4.34 -11.19
C LYS A 46 14.95 3.46 -12.08
N ILE A 47 13.63 3.70 -12.07
CA ILE A 47 12.71 2.98 -12.95
C ILE A 47 13.00 3.30 -14.42
N LYS A 48 13.21 4.58 -14.75
CA LYS A 48 13.53 5.02 -16.11
C LYS A 48 14.89 4.54 -16.59
N GLU A 49 15.91 4.55 -15.74
CA GLU A 49 17.24 3.99 -16.02
C GLU A 49 17.18 2.49 -16.34
N ALA A 50 16.25 1.75 -15.72
CA ALA A 50 15.98 0.34 -16.03
C ALA A 50 15.07 0.14 -17.26
N GLY A 51 14.69 1.21 -17.98
CA GLY A 51 13.84 1.15 -19.17
C GLY A 51 12.34 1.11 -18.89
N GLY A 52 11.91 1.31 -17.63
CA GLY A 52 10.50 1.35 -17.25
C GLY A 52 9.87 2.74 -17.46
N GLU A 53 8.54 2.79 -17.49
CA GLU A 53 7.75 4.01 -17.59
C GLU A 53 7.16 4.39 -16.24
N SER A 54 7.46 5.59 -15.74
CA SER A 54 6.96 6.05 -14.44
C SER A 54 6.92 7.56 -14.32
N MET A 55 6.09 8.04 -13.38
CA MET A 55 6.01 9.44 -12.98
C MET A 55 5.91 9.58 -11.47
N ALA A 56 6.39 10.70 -10.93
CA ALA A 56 6.11 11.09 -9.55
C ALA A 56 4.84 11.95 -9.52
N VAL A 57 3.96 11.72 -8.55
CA VAL A 57 2.74 12.51 -8.38
C VAL A 57 2.53 12.86 -6.92
N ARG A 58 2.46 14.17 -6.64
CA ARG A 58 2.21 14.68 -5.28
C ARG A 58 0.71 14.63 -4.99
N ALA A 59 0.32 13.95 -3.92
CA ALA A 59 -1.04 13.99 -3.39
C ALA A 59 -1.08 13.49 -1.95
N ASN A 60 -1.78 14.20 -1.07
CA ASN A 60 -2.14 13.72 0.25
C ASN A 60 -3.37 12.82 0.13
N THR A 61 -3.19 11.53 0.39
CA THR A 61 -4.27 10.54 0.29
C THR A 61 -5.42 10.77 1.27
N ALA A 62 -5.20 11.54 2.35
CA ALA A 62 -6.24 11.95 3.28
C ALA A 62 -7.16 13.08 2.76
N VAL A 63 -6.82 13.70 1.61
CA VAL A 63 -7.57 14.82 1.01
C VAL A 63 -8.22 14.38 -0.29
N GLU A 64 -9.55 14.30 -0.30
CA GLU A 64 -10.31 13.74 -1.44
C GLU A 64 -10.01 14.45 -2.76
N ALA A 65 -9.95 15.78 -2.77
CA ALA A 65 -9.66 16.54 -3.98
C ALA A 65 -8.26 16.25 -4.55
N GLU A 66 -7.27 16.04 -3.67
CA GLU A 66 -5.91 15.68 -4.11
C GLU A 66 -5.86 14.24 -4.65
N VAL A 67 -6.64 13.32 -4.09
CA VAL A 67 -6.76 11.95 -4.60
C VAL A 67 -7.39 11.95 -6.00
N ILE A 68 -8.48 12.68 -6.20
CA ILE A 68 -9.14 12.81 -7.51
C ILE A 68 -8.15 13.35 -8.54
N ALA A 69 -7.50 14.47 -8.24
CA ALA A 69 -6.52 15.10 -9.14
C ALA A 69 -5.33 14.17 -9.46
N MET A 70 -4.87 13.40 -8.47
CA MET A 70 -3.81 12.40 -8.68
C MET A 70 -4.22 11.37 -9.73
N PHE A 71 -5.41 10.77 -9.60
CA PHE A 71 -5.87 9.76 -10.56
C PHE A 71 -6.10 10.36 -11.96
N GLU A 72 -6.66 11.56 -12.05
CA GLU A 72 -6.83 12.28 -13.32
C GLU A 72 -5.48 12.53 -14.01
N THR A 73 -4.48 13.00 -13.26
CA THR A 73 -3.12 13.21 -13.76
C THR A 73 -2.48 11.90 -14.25
N VAL A 74 -2.63 10.83 -13.47
CA VAL A 74 -2.08 9.52 -13.86
C VAL A 74 -2.73 8.99 -15.13
N GLU A 75 -4.04 9.13 -15.28
CA GLU A 75 -4.73 8.70 -16.51
C GLU A 75 -4.33 9.51 -17.73
N ALA A 76 -4.13 10.81 -17.58
CA ALA A 76 -3.69 11.67 -18.68
C ALA A 76 -2.28 11.33 -19.17
N GLU A 77 -1.36 10.99 -18.23
CA GLU A 77 0.06 10.79 -18.55
C GLU A 77 0.41 9.33 -18.86
N LEU A 78 -0.18 8.36 -18.15
CA LEU A 78 0.18 6.94 -18.25
C LEU A 78 -0.90 6.08 -18.89
N GLY A 79 -2.13 6.59 -18.95
CA GLY A 79 -3.30 5.87 -19.47
C GLY A 79 -4.19 5.29 -18.36
N PRO A 80 -5.21 4.50 -18.71
CA PRO A 80 -6.23 4.02 -17.77
C PRO A 80 -5.63 3.22 -16.61
N VAL A 81 -5.98 3.59 -15.39
CA VAL A 81 -5.53 2.90 -14.17
C VAL A 81 -6.16 1.51 -14.10
N THR A 82 -5.33 0.48 -13.93
CA THR A 82 -5.74 -0.92 -13.83
C THR A 82 -5.25 -1.61 -12.55
N ALA A 83 -4.42 -0.91 -11.77
CA ALA A 83 -3.93 -1.43 -10.50
C ALA A 83 -3.73 -0.32 -9.46
N LEU A 84 -4.05 -0.62 -8.20
CA LEU A 84 -3.80 0.26 -7.06
C LEU A 84 -3.08 -0.51 -5.94
N VAL A 85 -2.03 0.09 -5.40
CA VAL A 85 -1.39 -0.36 -4.16
C VAL A 85 -1.60 0.72 -3.10
N ASN A 86 -2.51 0.49 -2.16
CA ASN A 86 -2.72 1.32 -0.99
C ASN A 86 -1.62 1.03 0.05
N ASN A 87 -0.47 1.68 -0.11
CA ASN A 87 0.67 1.51 0.78
C ASN A 87 0.89 2.69 1.74
N ALA A 88 0.42 3.90 1.39
CA ALA A 88 0.55 5.05 2.27
C ALA A 88 0.07 4.76 3.70
N GLY A 89 0.88 5.12 4.69
CA GLY A 89 0.53 4.91 6.08
C GLY A 89 1.62 5.41 7.03
N ILE A 90 1.20 5.74 8.24
CA ILE A 90 2.06 6.15 9.35
C ILE A 90 1.78 5.30 10.57
N HIS A 91 2.78 5.14 11.43
CA HIS A 91 2.63 4.43 12.70
C HIS A 91 1.93 5.31 13.76
N GLY A 92 2.18 6.61 13.73
CA GLY A 92 1.84 7.52 14.81
C GLY A 92 2.82 7.41 16.00
N PRO A 93 2.55 8.12 17.11
CA PRO A 93 3.40 8.07 18.30
C PRO A 93 3.36 6.70 18.97
N ARG A 94 4.46 6.35 19.65
CA ARG A 94 4.61 5.07 20.36
C ARG A 94 4.40 5.29 21.85
N VAL A 95 3.14 5.47 22.21
CA VAL A 95 2.71 5.74 23.59
C VAL A 95 1.55 4.81 24.00
N ARG A 96 1.23 4.78 25.28
CA ARG A 96 0.03 4.12 25.78
C ARG A 96 -1.22 4.85 25.26
N LEU A 97 -2.35 4.15 25.24
CA LEU A 97 -3.61 4.71 24.74
C LEU A 97 -4.06 5.95 25.53
N ASP A 98 -3.87 5.95 26.83
CA ASP A 98 -4.23 7.06 27.73
C ASP A 98 -3.32 8.30 27.62
N GLU A 99 -2.22 8.16 26.90
CA GLU A 99 -1.25 9.24 26.57
C GLU A 99 -1.39 9.75 25.14
N LEU A 100 -2.24 9.09 24.33
CA LEU A 100 -2.39 9.42 22.91
C LEU A 100 -3.23 10.67 22.72
N ALA A 101 -2.71 11.68 22.04
CA ALA A 101 -3.44 12.88 21.73
C ALA A 101 -4.51 12.63 20.65
N ASP A 102 -5.66 13.34 20.75
CA ASP A 102 -6.75 13.23 19.78
C ASP A 102 -6.30 13.57 18.35
N THR A 103 -5.46 14.59 18.19
CA THR A 103 -4.87 14.97 16.89
C THR A 103 -4.00 13.86 16.28
N ASP A 104 -3.39 13.00 17.09
CA ASP A 104 -2.63 11.85 16.59
C ASP A 104 -3.57 10.72 16.16
N ILE A 105 -4.69 10.53 16.87
CA ILE A 105 -5.76 9.60 16.47
C ILE A 105 -6.30 9.99 15.11
N GLU A 106 -6.73 11.26 14.95
CA GLU A 106 -7.23 11.80 13.69
C GLU A 106 -6.22 11.59 12.55
N LYS A 107 -4.97 12.00 12.76
CA LYS A 107 -3.92 11.89 11.75
C LYS A 107 -3.67 10.46 11.29
N VAL A 108 -3.61 9.49 12.21
CA VAL A 108 -3.41 8.08 11.86
C VAL A 108 -4.61 7.52 11.12
N LEU A 109 -5.83 7.82 11.55
CA LEU A 109 -7.05 7.36 10.89
C LEU A 109 -7.22 8.01 9.52
N ASP A 110 -6.96 9.29 9.38
CA ASP A 110 -7.06 10.00 8.11
C ASP A 110 -6.11 9.42 7.05
N ILE A 111 -4.86 9.16 7.41
CA ILE A 111 -3.89 8.64 6.45
C ILE A 111 -4.11 7.15 6.19
N ASN A 112 -4.20 6.33 7.25
CA ASN A 112 -4.18 4.87 7.12
C ASN A 112 -5.52 4.28 6.72
N VAL A 113 -6.63 4.93 7.09
CA VAL A 113 -7.98 4.42 6.85
C VAL A 113 -8.68 5.26 5.79
N ARG A 114 -8.97 6.53 6.07
CA ARG A 114 -9.68 7.40 5.12
C ARG A 114 -8.97 7.48 3.77
N GLY A 115 -7.64 7.67 3.77
CA GLY A 115 -6.84 7.69 2.55
C GLY A 115 -6.95 6.39 1.73
N CYS A 116 -6.95 5.24 2.42
CA CYS A 116 -7.14 3.94 1.77
C CYS A 116 -8.53 3.84 1.11
N PHE A 117 -9.59 4.30 1.80
CA PHE A 117 -10.95 4.35 1.23
C PHE A 117 -11.04 5.29 0.03
N LEU A 118 -10.48 6.50 0.12
CA LEU A 118 -10.54 7.48 -0.96
C LEU A 118 -9.83 6.98 -2.23
N CYS A 119 -8.63 6.42 -2.09
CA CYS A 119 -7.92 5.85 -3.21
C CYS A 119 -8.62 4.63 -3.80
N ALA A 120 -9.15 3.73 -2.95
CA ALA A 120 -9.92 2.57 -3.41
C ALA A 120 -11.19 3.01 -4.16
N LYS A 121 -11.92 4.01 -3.64
CA LYS A 121 -13.11 4.59 -4.30
C LYS A 121 -12.78 5.10 -5.70
N GLU A 122 -11.71 5.87 -5.85
CA GLU A 122 -11.32 6.42 -7.15
C GLU A 122 -10.82 5.33 -8.13
N ALA A 123 -10.13 4.30 -7.62
CA ALA A 123 -9.74 3.14 -8.42
C ALA A 123 -10.96 2.36 -8.91
N VAL A 124 -11.93 2.08 -8.04
CA VAL A 124 -13.17 1.36 -8.42
C VAL A 124 -13.94 2.12 -9.50
N LYS A 125 -14.10 3.44 -9.38
CA LYS A 125 -14.79 4.26 -10.41
C LYS A 125 -14.19 4.10 -11.81
N ARG A 126 -12.86 3.90 -11.88
CA ARG A 126 -12.12 3.81 -13.15
C ARG A 126 -11.98 2.39 -13.66
N MET A 127 -11.83 1.43 -12.75
CA MET A 127 -11.54 0.04 -13.11
C MET A 127 -12.79 -0.81 -13.32
N SER A 128 -13.91 -0.48 -12.63
CA SER A 128 -15.13 -1.29 -12.67
C SER A 128 -15.74 -1.37 -14.07
N THR A 129 -16.03 -2.60 -14.50
CA THR A 129 -16.75 -2.84 -15.78
C THR A 129 -18.16 -2.23 -15.77
N LYS A 130 -18.76 -2.04 -14.60
CA LYS A 130 -20.02 -1.33 -14.42
C LYS A 130 -19.94 0.15 -14.79
N HIS A 131 -18.76 0.74 -14.70
CA HIS A 131 -18.49 2.13 -15.07
C HIS A 131 -17.74 2.26 -16.40
N GLY A 132 -17.61 1.17 -17.17
CA GLY A 132 -16.91 1.17 -18.46
C GLY A 132 -15.40 0.89 -18.36
N GLY A 133 -14.91 0.58 -17.18
CA GLY A 133 -13.52 0.15 -16.98
C GLY A 133 -13.26 -1.28 -17.47
N GLN A 134 -12.01 -1.72 -17.37
CA GLN A 134 -11.56 -3.03 -17.88
C GLN A 134 -11.28 -4.06 -16.76
N GLY A 135 -11.72 -3.78 -15.55
CA GLY A 135 -11.32 -4.54 -14.36
C GLY A 135 -9.92 -4.17 -13.86
N GLY A 136 -9.41 -4.96 -12.92
CA GLY A 136 -8.07 -4.73 -12.38
C GLY A 136 -7.83 -5.35 -11.01
N ALA A 137 -6.82 -4.85 -10.29
CA ALA A 137 -6.48 -5.36 -8.97
C ALA A 137 -6.13 -4.24 -7.97
N ILE A 138 -6.62 -4.37 -6.74
CA ILE A 138 -6.29 -3.50 -5.61
C ILE A 138 -5.57 -4.34 -4.56
N VAL A 139 -4.40 -3.88 -4.11
CA VAL A 139 -3.68 -4.48 -2.99
C VAL A 139 -3.52 -3.47 -1.87
N ASN A 140 -4.07 -3.78 -0.71
CA ASN A 140 -3.96 -2.96 0.48
C ASN A 140 -2.79 -3.45 1.36
N VAL A 141 -1.89 -2.55 1.75
CA VAL A 141 -0.81 -2.87 2.69
C VAL A 141 -1.32 -2.72 4.11
N SER A 142 -1.65 -3.86 4.71
CA SER A 142 -2.03 -3.99 6.10
C SER A 142 -0.79 -4.09 7.01
N SER A 143 -0.85 -4.87 8.07
CA SER A 143 0.26 -5.15 8.99
C SER A 143 -0.03 -6.39 9.83
N GLY A 144 1.00 -7.11 10.25
CA GLY A 144 0.91 -8.09 11.33
C GLY A 144 0.37 -7.52 12.64
N SER A 145 0.60 -6.22 12.89
CA SER A 145 0.08 -5.49 14.06
C SER A 145 -1.44 -5.52 14.17
N ALA A 146 -2.17 -5.59 13.05
CA ALA A 146 -3.63 -5.70 13.04
C ALA A 146 -4.16 -6.90 13.85
N LYS A 147 -3.37 -7.98 13.95
CA LYS A 147 -3.70 -9.18 14.74
C LYS A 147 -3.06 -9.14 16.14
N LEU A 148 -1.88 -8.53 16.26
CA LEU A 148 -1.13 -8.49 17.51
C LEU A 148 -1.59 -7.38 18.47
N GLY A 149 -2.25 -6.33 17.95
CA GLY A 149 -2.75 -5.20 18.73
C GLY A 149 -1.71 -4.17 19.15
N ASP A 150 -0.42 -4.46 19.06
CA ASP A 150 0.73 -3.60 19.44
C ASP A 150 0.56 -2.90 20.81
N PRO A 151 0.34 -3.64 21.92
CA PRO A 151 0.06 -3.04 23.21
C PRO A 151 1.23 -2.15 23.69
N GLY A 152 0.90 -0.96 24.22
CA GLY A 152 1.85 0.00 24.76
C GLY A 152 2.69 0.76 23.74
N ALA A 153 2.51 0.50 22.45
CA ALA A 153 3.35 1.12 21.43
C ALA A 153 2.63 1.50 20.12
N GLY A 154 1.41 1.06 19.86
CA GLY A 154 0.78 1.30 18.57
C GLY A 154 -0.64 0.79 18.42
N VAL A 155 -1.44 0.84 19.49
CA VAL A 155 -2.85 0.37 19.47
C VAL A 155 -3.65 1.05 18.36
N ILE A 156 -3.46 2.36 18.15
CA ILE A 156 -4.14 3.11 17.06
C ILE A 156 -3.68 2.63 15.68
N TYR A 157 -2.39 2.36 15.50
CA TYR A 157 -1.85 1.80 14.26
C TYR A 157 -2.45 0.42 13.98
N ALA A 158 -2.44 -0.47 14.98
CA ALA A 158 -3.02 -1.80 14.87
C ALA A 158 -4.51 -1.75 14.51
N ALA A 159 -5.29 -0.88 15.17
CA ALA A 159 -6.69 -0.65 14.88
C ALA A 159 -6.90 -0.15 13.44
N SER A 160 -6.09 0.81 12.98
CA SER A 160 -6.16 1.32 11.61
C SER A 160 -5.90 0.23 10.57
N LYS A 161 -4.96 -0.68 10.83
CA LYS A 161 -4.68 -1.82 9.94
C LYS A 161 -5.73 -2.94 10.03
N GLY A 162 -6.42 -3.05 11.18
CA GLY A 162 -7.64 -3.85 11.30
C GLY A 162 -8.78 -3.34 10.41
N ALA A 163 -8.97 -2.02 10.34
CA ALA A 163 -9.93 -1.40 9.44
C ALA A 163 -9.60 -1.68 7.96
N VAL A 164 -8.33 -1.64 7.58
CA VAL A 164 -7.86 -2.00 6.22
C VAL A 164 -8.18 -3.48 5.89
N ASN A 165 -8.06 -4.38 6.87
CA ASN A 165 -8.44 -5.79 6.67
C ASN A 165 -9.94 -5.93 6.38
N SER A 166 -10.79 -5.26 7.15
CA SER A 166 -12.25 -5.27 6.95
C SER A 166 -12.64 -4.64 5.62
N LEU A 167 -12.03 -3.51 5.25
CA LEU A 167 -12.21 -2.89 3.93
C LEU A 167 -11.88 -3.88 2.81
N THR A 168 -10.76 -4.59 2.92
CA THR A 168 -10.33 -5.57 1.90
C THR A 168 -11.39 -6.64 1.67
N ILE A 169 -11.92 -7.20 2.75
CA ILE A 169 -12.94 -8.26 2.68
C ILE A 169 -14.24 -7.72 2.07
N GLY A 170 -14.75 -6.60 2.60
CA GLY A 170 -16.02 -6.02 2.13
C GLY A 170 -15.94 -5.58 0.67
N LEU A 171 -14.93 -4.80 0.33
CA LEU A 171 -14.76 -4.29 -1.03
C LEU A 171 -14.54 -5.42 -2.05
N SER A 172 -13.81 -6.48 -1.68
CA SER A 172 -13.61 -7.61 -2.58
C SER A 172 -14.92 -8.26 -3.02
N GLN A 173 -15.90 -8.35 -2.11
CA GLN A 173 -17.22 -8.92 -2.38
C GLN A 173 -18.08 -7.98 -3.23
N GLU A 174 -17.98 -6.67 -3.00
CA GLU A 174 -18.74 -5.67 -3.76
C GLU A 174 -18.34 -5.63 -5.24
N VAL A 175 -17.03 -5.71 -5.54
CA VAL A 175 -16.51 -5.40 -6.88
C VAL A 175 -16.01 -6.63 -7.66
N ALA A 176 -16.07 -7.83 -7.09
CA ALA A 176 -15.59 -9.04 -7.76
C ALA A 176 -16.31 -9.30 -9.09
N SER A 177 -17.63 -9.13 -9.14
CA SER A 177 -18.44 -9.27 -10.37
C SER A 177 -18.20 -8.15 -11.38
N GLU A 178 -17.51 -7.09 -10.98
CA GLU A 178 -17.16 -5.94 -11.82
C GLU A 178 -15.71 -6.05 -12.37
N GLY A 179 -15.11 -7.24 -12.24
CA GLY A 179 -13.76 -7.52 -12.76
C GLY A 179 -12.62 -7.00 -11.90
N ILE A 180 -12.87 -6.60 -10.64
CA ILE A 180 -11.84 -6.09 -9.74
C ILE A 180 -11.56 -7.08 -8.61
N ARG A 181 -10.29 -7.47 -8.45
CA ARG A 181 -9.83 -8.25 -7.30
C ARG A 181 -9.26 -7.33 -6.24
N VAL A 182 -9.63 -7.54 -4.98
CA VAL A 182 -9.12 -6.75 -3.85
C VAL A 182 -8.53 -7.71 -2.83
N ASN A 183 -7.26 -7.51 -2.48
CA ASN A 183 -6.53 -8.33 -1.51
C ASN A 183 -5.69 -7.43 -0.59
N ALA A 184 -5.16 -8.01 0.48
CA ALA A 184 -4.22 -7.35 1.36
C ALA A 184 -2.94 -8.17 1.52
N VAL A 185 -1.84 -7.45 1.79
CA VAL A 185 -0.61 -8.03 2.31
C VAL A 185 -0.39 -7.49 3.72
N ALA A 186 -0.08 -8.38 4.67
CA ALA A 186 0.23 -8.02 6.05
C ALA A 186 1.71 -8.25 6.34
N PRO A 187 2.58 -7.25 6.14
CA PRO A 187 3.99 -7.35 6.45
C PRO A 187 4.25 -7.59 7.93
N GLY A 188 5.27 -8.40 8.23
CA GLY A 188 5.92 -8.42 9.52
C GLY A 188 6.92 -7.27 9.66
N LEU A 189 7.90 -7.44 10.55
CA LEU A 189 8.97 -6.49 10.71
C LEU A 189 9.85 -6.49 9.45
N THR A 190 9.90 -5.35 8.80
CA THR A 190 10.56 -5.15 7.49
C THR A 190 11.58 -4.02 7.61
N GLU A 191 12.72 -4.16 6.96
CA GLU A 191 13.80 -3.17 6.95
C GLU A 191 13.40 -1.92 6.16
N THR A 192 12.84 -0.95 6.89
CA THR A 192 12.40 0.35 6.37
C THR A 192 12.64 1.42 7.43
N ASP A 193 12.41 2.68 7.10
CA ASP A 193 12.54 3.80 8.04
C ASP A 193 11.42 3.84 9.11
N MET A 194 10.36 3.04 8.97
CA MET A 194 9.21 3.10 9.87
C MET A 194 9.48 2.46 11.24
N PRO A 195 10.07 1.25 11.36
CA PRO A 195 10.43 0.68 12.66
C PRO A 195 11.70 1.35 13.21
N PRO A 196 11.76 1.67 14.52
CA PRO A 196 12.99 2.12 15.16
C PRO A 196 14.09 1.05 15.08
N ALA A 197 15.36 1.49 15.05
CA ALA A 197 16.52 0.60 14.89
C ALA A 197 16.65 -0.46 16.00
N ASP A 198 16.29 -0.11 17.24
CA ASP A 198 16.27 -1.03 18.37
C ASP A 198 15.22 -2.15 18.20
N LYS A 199 14.06 -1.83 17.64
CA LYS A 199 13.03 -2.83 17.29
C LYS A 199 13.48 -3.73 16.13
N LEU A 200 14.21 -3.21 15.16
CA LEU A 200 14.81 -4.02 14.09
C LEU A 200 15.81 -5.03 14.67
N ALA A 201 16.72 -4.57 15.53
CA ALA A 201 17.73 -5.43 16.17
C ALA A 201 17.12 -6.50 17.08
N ALA A 202 16.09 -6.15 17.86
CA ALA A 202 15.39 -7.09 18.74
C ALA A 202 14.47 -8.06 17.97
N GLY A 203 13.91 -7.60 16.87
CA GLY A 203 12.89 -8.31 16.11
C GLY A 203 13.38 -9.60 15.47
N ALA A 204 14.61 -9.63 15.00
CA ALA A 204 15.21 -10.83 14.39
C ALA A 204 15.18 -12.04 15.34
N LYS A 205 15.25 -11.81 16.67
CA LYS A 205 15.26 -12.87 17.68
C LYS A 205 13.90 -13.55 17.87
N VAL A 206 12.82 -12.86 17.53
CA VAL A 206 11.42 -13.35 17.71
C VAL A 206 10.75 -13.77 16.41
N ILE A 207 11.44 -13.61 15.29
CA ILE A 207 10.96 -14.06 13.99
C ILE A 207 11.47 -15.47 13.74
N PRO A 208 10.62 -16.48 13.46
CA PRO A 208 11.05 -17.87 13.25
C PRO A 208 12.11 -18.05 12.17
N MET A 209 12.09 -17.24 11.09
CA MET A 209 13.15 -17.25 10.07
C MET A 209 14.46 -16.62 10.54
N GLY A 210 14.57 -16.10 11.77
CA GLY A 210 15.81 -15.56 12.35
C GLY A 210 16.28 -14.24 11.75
N ARG A 211 15.50 -13.58 10.93
CA ARG A 211 15.83 -12.30 10.29
C ARG A 211 14.60 -11.43 10.08
N ILE A 212 14.82 -10.12 9.90
CA ILE A 212 13.80 -9.19 9.42
C ILE A 212 13.58 -9.39 7.91
N GLY A 213 12.39 -9.02 7.42
CA GLY A 213 12.07 -9.05 6.00
C GLY A 213 12.67 -7.86 5.26
N GLN A 214 12.91 -8.03 3.95
CA GLN A 214 13.30 -6.95 3.05
C GLN A 214 12.06 -6.37 2.34
N PRO A 215 12.04 -5.08 2.00
CA PRO A 215 10.94 -4.46 1.25
C PRO A 215 10.59 -5.20 -0.04
N GLU A 216 11.60 -5.74 -0.72
CA GLU A 216 11.48 -6.50 -1.96
C GLU A 216 10.69 -7.81 -1.77
N GLU A 217 10.78 -8.45 -0.60
CA GLU A 217 10.01 -9.67 -0.29
C GLU A 217 8.52 -9.38 -0.15
N ILE A 218 8.17 -8.20 0.37
CA ILE A 218 6.79 -7.73 0.44
C ILE A 218 6.30 -7.34 -0.96
N ALA A 219 7.12 -6.61 -1.71
CA ALA A 219 6.83 -6.17 -3.07
C ALA A 219 6.56 -7.35 -4.01
N ALA A 220 7.31 -8.45 -3.90
CA ALA A 220 7.09 -9.66 -4.68
C ALA A 220 5.69 -10.25 -4.47
N THR A 221 5.21 -10.29 -3.22
CA THR A 221 3.85 -10.77 -2.91
C THR A 221 2.78 -9.80 -3.45
N ILE A 222 3.02 -8.49 -3.34
CA ILE A 222 2.12 -7.47 -3.90
C ILE A 222 2.03 -7.63 -5.42
N LEU A 223 3.16 -7.75 -6.10
CA LEU A 223 3.22 -7.94 -7.56
C LEU A 223 2.46 -9.19 -8.00
N TRP A 224 2.65 -10.32 -7.30
CA TRP A 224 1.90 -11.54 -7.60
C TRP A 224 0.38 -11.33 -7.43
N LEU A 225 -0.07 -10.60 -6.39
CA LEU A 225 -1.48 -10.28 -6.23
C LEU A 225 -2.04 -9.33 -7.30
N LEU A 226 -1.18 -8.52 -7.94
CA LEU A 226 -1.56 -7.69 -9.09
C LEU A 226 -1.53 -8.44 -10.42
N SER A 227 -0.91 -9.63 -10.46
CA SER A 227 -0.78 -10.44 -11.67
C SER A 227 -2.01 -11.31 -11.95
N ASP A 228 -2.08 -11.83 -13.16
CA ASP A 228 -3.17 -12.73 -13.56
C ASP A 228 -3.00 -14.15 -12.96
N GLU A 229 -1.81 -14.49 -12.45
CA GLU A 229 -1.54 -15.75 -11.74
C GLU A 229 -2.36 -15.88 -10.44
N SER A 230 -2.73 -14.75 -9.83
CA SER A 230 -3.62 -14.68 -8.67
C SER A 230 -5.10 -14.46 -9.04
N GLY A 231 -5.51 -14.86 -10.24
CA GLY A 231 -6.82 -14.57 -10.82
C GLY A 231 -8.04 -15.04 -10.00
N TYR A 232 -7.88 -16.06 -9.14
CA TYR A 232 -8.94 -16.55 -8.24
C TYR A 232 -8.75 -16.14 -6.77
N VAL A 233 -7.81 -15.21 -6.49
CA VAL A 233 -7.55 -14.70 -5.15
C VAL A 233 -8.25 -13.36 -4.97
N ALA A 234 -9.29 -13.33 -4.14
CA ALA A 234 -10.05 -12.13 -3.76
C ALA A 234 -10.42 -12.19 -2.27
N GLY A 235 -10.30 -11.07 -1.56
CA GLY A 235 -10.56 -10.96 -0.13
C GLY A 235 -9.49 -11.56 0.78
N ALA A 236 -8.36 -12.01 0.23
CA ALA A 236 -7.27 -12.58 1.00
C ALA A 236 -6.46 -11.52 1.73
N ASN A 237 -5.94 -11.88 2.91
CA ASN A 237 -4.90 -11.11 3.61
C ASN A 237 -3.67 -12.01 3.80
N ILE A 238 -2.67 -11.81 2.94
CA ILE A 238 -1.47 -12.64 2.92
C ILE A 238 -0.43 -12.08 3.89
N ARG A 239 -0.06 -12.89 4.88
CA ARG A 239 0.98 -12.51 5.81
C ARG A 239 2.37 -12.81 5.24
N VAL A 240 3.23 -11.79 5.22
CA VAL A 240 4.64 -11.87 4.83
C VAL A 240 5.48 -11.44 6.03
N ALA A 241 5.76 -12.39 6.95
CA ALA A 241 6.26 -12.06 8.29
C ALA A 241 7.29 -13.07 8.84
N GLY A 242 7.92 -13.88 7.99
CA GLY A 242 8.95 -14.83 8.41
C GLY A 242 8.50 -15.87 9.45
N GLY A 243 7.20 -16.23 9.45
CA GLY A 243 6.59 -17.17 10.40
C GLY A 243 6.09 -16.54 11.70
N ARG A 244 6.28 -15.23 11.92
CA ARG A 244 5.72 -14.54 13.09
C ARG A 244 4.20 -14.41 12.93
N ILE A 245 3.46 -14.94 13.92
CA ILE A 245 1.99 -14.95 13.95
C ILE A 245 1.46 -13.76 14.73
#